data_de0b5514b2826145f0f5a6539a418301
#
_entry.id   de0b5514b2826145f0f5a6539a418301
#
_cell.length_a   1.000
_cell.length_b   1.000
_cell.length_c   1.000
_cell.angle_alpha   90.00
_cell.angle_beta   90.00
_cell.angle_gamma   90.00
#
_symmetry.space_group_name_H-M   'P 1'
#
loop_
_entity.id
_entity.type
_entity.pdbx_description
1 polymer ?
#
loop_
_entity_poly.entity_id
_entity_poly.type
_entity_poly.pdbx_seq_one_letter_code
_entity_poly.pdbx_strand_id
1 'polypeptide(L)'
;VRSLQDQLQSLARREGISKWDLGASRSSSASVQVDRGEAKQLKAAQRSSITIRVWNQQGLVGITSTSDLSDSGLEKALMGAHQASGFGNPDDIPGFSPLATAPQPDLHRPLQEAQGIQSLLKQLLDAEQQLLSRHPAIGTLPYNAMNEGSSERIYLNSEGALRQAQRTQ
;
A
#
# COMPACT_ATOMS: atom_id res chain seq x y z
N VAL A 1 0.59 5.61 -13.68
CA VAL A 1 -0.06 6.56 -12.76
C VAL A 1 -0.92 7.57 -13.52
N ARG A 2 -0.37 8.29 -14.51
CA ARG A 2 -1.16 9.22 -15.33
C ARG A 2 -2.33 8.53 -16.03
N SER A 3 -2.13 7.34 -16.58
CA SER A 3 -3.22 6.56 -17.21
C SER A 3 -4.35 6.23 -16.23
N LEU A 4 -4.05 5.92 -14.97
CA LEU A 4 -5.05 5.66 -13.93
C LEU A 4 -5.87 6.94 -13.61
N GLN A 5 -5.19 8.09 -13.53
CA GLN A 5 -5.84 9.38 -13.30
C GLN A 5 -6.79 9.73 -14.45
N ASP A 6 -6.31 9.63 -15.70
CA ASP A 6 -7.09 9.95 -16.90
C ASP A 6 -8.31 9.03 -17.03
N GLN A 7 -8.13 7.76 -16.71
CA GLN A 7 -9.18 6.75 -16.71
C GLN A 7 -10.26 7.07 -15.67
N LEU A 8 -9.86 7.31 -14.42
CA LEU A 8 -10.80 7.62 -13.34
C LEU A 8 -11.52 8.95 -13.61
N GLN A 9 -10.81 9.95 -14.13
CA GLN A 9 -11.40 11.24 -14.52
C GLN A 9 -12.44 11.07 -15.64
N SER A 10 -12.19 10.20 -16.61
CA SER A 10 -13.13 9.90 -17.70
C SER A 10 -14.36 9.17 -17.20
N LEU A 11 -14.19 8.18 -16.33
CA LEU A 11 -15.26 7.46 -15.65
C LEU A 11 -16.14 8.42 -14.83
N ALA A 12 -15.50 9.22 -13.99
CA ALA A 12 -16.19 10.18 -13.13
C ALA A 12 -17.04 11.19 -13.92
N ARG A 13 -16.48 11.72 -15.03
CA ARG A 13 -17.23 12.63 -15.92
C ARG A 13 -18.45 11.97 -16.55
N ARG A 14 -18.31 10.72 -17.01
CA ARG A 14 -19.42 9.96 -17.61
C ARG A 14 -20.57 9.77 -16.61
N GLU A 15 -20.24 9.56 -15.34
CA GLU A 15 -21.20 9.32 -14.26
C GLU A 15 -21.65 10.61 -13.52
N GLY A 16 -21.25 11.79 -14.01
CA GLY A 16 -21.61 13.06 -13.40
C GLY A 16 -20.97 13.34 -12.03
N ILE A 17 -19.89 12.65 -11.72
CA ILE A 17 -19.15 12.76 -10.46
C ILE A 17 -18.09 13.87 -10.62
N SER A 18 -18.25 14.97 -9.93
CA SER A 18 -17.33 16.12 -9.99
C SER A 18 -16.22 16.08 -8.97
N LYS A 19 -16.46 15.50 -7.79
CA LYS A 19 -15.51 15.47 -6.69
C LYS A 19 -15.25 14.05 -6.23
N TRP A 20 -14.00 13.63 -6.33
CA TRP A 20 -13.54 12.31 -5.94
C TRP A 20 -12.06 12.32 -5.56
N ASP A 21 -11.64 11.36 -4.77
CA ASP A 21 -10.24 11.02 -4.60
C ASP A 21 -10.03 9.49 -4.57
N LEU A 22 -8.77 9.12 -4.77
CA LEU A 22 -8.33 7.74 -4.78
C LEU A 22 -7.02 7.61 -4.01
N GLY A 23 -6.99 6.70 -3.08
CA GLY A 23 -5.78 6.18 -2.47
C GLY A 23 -5.50 4.76 -2.97
N ALA A 24 -4.34 4.52 -3.58
CA ALA A 24 -3.90 3.18 -3.94
C ALA A 24 -2.68 2.77 -3.14
N SER A 25 -2.59 1.51 -2.82
CA SER A 25 -1.41 0.93 -2.18
C SER A 25 -1.06 -0.44 -2.77
N ARG A 26 0.24 -0.69 -2.89
CA ARG A 26 0.81 -2.00 -3.19
C ARG A 26 1.90 -2.27 -2.17
N SER A 27 1.94 -3.47 -1.63
CA SER A 27 3.02 -3.89 -0.74
C SER A 27 3.45 -5.32 -1.05
N SER A 28 4.73 -5.58 -0.87
CA SER A 28 5.29 -6.92 -0.85
C SER A 28 6.07 -7.12 0.45
N SER A 29 6.05 -8.31 0.97
CA SER A 29 6.82 -8.68 2.15
C SER A 29 7.33 -10.11 2.03
N ALA A 30 8.53 -10.34 2.53
CA ALA A 30 9.09 -11.66 2.75
C ALA A 30 9.58 -11.77 4.20
N SER A 31 9.38 -12.93 4.78
CA SER A 31 9.78 -13.24 6.16
C SER A 31 10.35 -14.64 6.22
N VAL A 32 11.47 -14.78 6.88
CA VAL A 32 12.13 -16.06 7.14
C VAL A 32 12.32 -16.21 8.65
N GLN A 33 12.14 -17.42 9.14
CA GLN A 33 12.46 -17.80 10.51
C GLN A 33 13.28 -19.09 10.50
N VAL A 34 14.31 -19.12 11.31
CA VAL A 34 15.26 -20.24 11.42
C VAL A 34 15.27 -20.73 12.87
N ASP A 35 15.44 -22.02 13.06
CA ASP A 35 15.62 -22.64 14.36
C ASP A 35 16.57 -23.83 14.21
N ARG A 36 17.66 -23.84 14.95
CA ARG A 36 18.68 -24.91 15.01
C ARG A 36 19.25 -25.31 13.63
N GLY A 37 19.57 -24.32 12.82
CA GLY A 37 20.17 -24.51 11.50
C GLY A 37 19.19 -24.92 10.40
N GLU A 38 17.89 -24.90 10.67
CA GLU A 38 16.85 -25.26 9.70
C GLU A 38 15.84 -24.15 9.51
N ALA A 39 15.27 -24.04 8.31
CA ALA A 39 14.17 -23.13 8.01
C ALA A 39 12.91 -23.58 8.74
N LYS A 40 12.45 -22.78 9.70
CA LYS A 40 11.23 -23.03 10.44
C LYS A 40 9.99 -22.46 9.75
N GLN A 41 10.12 -21.29 9.15
CA GLN A 41 9.02 -20.61 8.47
C GLN A 41 9.54 -19.73 7.35
N LEU A 42 8.88 -19.82 6.19
CA LEU A 42 9.07 -18.95 5.04
C LEU A 42 7.70 -18.39 4.65
N LYS A 43 7.59 -17.06 4.59
CA LYS A 43 6.35 -16.39 4.18
C LYS A 43 6.67 -15.34 3.13
N ALA A 44 5.85 -15.27 2.10
CA ALA A 44 5.83 -14.16 1.15
C ALA A 44 4.37 -13.72 0.93
N ALA A 45 4.16 -12.42 0.83
CA ALA A 45 2.84 -11.87 0.55
C ALA A 45 2.96 -10.65 -0.36
N GLN A 46 2.00 -10.53 -1.27
CA GLN A 46 1.75 -9.32 -2.06
C GLN A 46 0.32 -8.89 -1.83
N ARG A 47 0.12 -7.60 -1.63
CA ARG A 47 -1.20 -7.02 -1.43
C ARG A 47 -1.32 -5.75 -2.24
N SER A 48 -2.50 -5.53 -2.80
CA SER A 48 -2.87 -4.28 -3.45
C SER A 48 -4.27 -3.88 -3.04
N SER A 49 -4.52 -2.60 -2.91
CA SER A 49 -5.84 -2.07 -2.63
C SER A 49 -5.99 -0.68 -3.23
N ILE A 50 -7.21 -0.37 -3.60
CA ILE A 50 -7.66 0.98 -3.97
C ILE A 50 -8.82 1.33 -3.05
N THR A 51 -8.80 2.53 -2.52
CA THR A 51 -9.92 3.15 -1.82
C THR A 51 -10.33 4.39 -2.59
N ILE A 52 -11.61 4.50 -2.95
CA ILE A 52 -12.19 5.64 -3.65
C ILE A 52 -13.19 6.31 -2.73
N ARG A 53 -13.10 7.65 -2.64
CA ARG A 53 -14.13 8.48 -2.03
C ARG A 53 -14.78 9.33 -3.12
N VAL A 54 -16.09 9.47 -3.02
CA VAL A 54 -16.92 10.30 -3.90
C VAL A 54 -17.79 11.22 -3.06
N TRP A 55 -17.86 12.47 -3.45
CA TRP A 55 -18.77 13.46 -2.90
C TRP A 55 -19.97 13.63 -3.83
N ASN A 56 -21.18 13.46 -3.33
CA ASN A 56 -22.40 13.72 -4.09
C ASN A 56 -22.70 15.22 -4.17
N GLN A 57 -23.81 15.57 -4.81
CA GLN A 57 -24.21 16.98 -5.00
C GLN A 57 -24.53 17.70 -3.69
N GLN A 58 -24.91 16.98 -2.64
CA GLN A 58 -25.14 17.52 -1.29
C GLN A 58 -23.83 17.62 -0.47
N GLY A 59 -22.71 17.20 -1.05
CA GLY A 59 -21.42 17.18 -0.38
C GLY A 59 -21.18 15.93 0.50
N LEU A 60 -22.16 15.02 0.61
CA LEU A 60 -22.02 13.81 1.41
C LEU A 60 -21.02 12.84 0.77
N VAL A 61 -20.28 12.12 1.60
CA VAL A 61 -19.18 11.26 1.18
C VAL A 61 -19.55 9.79 1.23
N GLY A 62 -19.30 9.10 0.13
CA GLY A 62 -19.30 7.65 0.08
C GLY A 62 -17.88 7.10 -0.14
N ILE A 63 -17.60 5.92 0.40
CA ILE A 63 -16.30 5.28 0.37
C ILE A 63 -16.46 3.84 -0.06
N THR A 64 -15.58 3.39 -0.97
CA THR A 64 -15.48 1.99 -1.36
C THR A 64 -14.02 1.59 -1.48
N SER A 65 -13.70 0.36 -1.12
CA SER A 65 -12.38 -0.23 -1.31
C SER A 65 -12.46 -1.49 -2.17
N THR A 66 -11.45 -1.70 -3.01
CA THR A 66 -11.31 -2.89 -3.84
C THR A 66 -9.85 -3.32 -3.94
N SER A 67 -9.62 -4.62 -4.13
CA SER A 67 -8.33 -5.18 -4.56
C SER A 67 -8.29 -5.47 -6.07
N ASP A 68 -9.42 -5.35 -6.77
CA ASP A 68 -9.50 -5.50 -8.22
C ASP A 68 -9.03 -4.21 -8.90
N LEU A 69 -7.85 -4.27 -9.51
CA LEU A 69 -7.20 -3.15 -10.20
C LEU A 69 -7.56 -3.07 -11.69
N SER A 70 -8.47 -3.93 -12.16
CA SER A 70 -8.96 -3.88 -13.54
C SER A 70 -9.86 -2.65 -13.77
N ASP A 71 -10.05 -2.28 -15.04
CA ASP A 71 -10.94 -1.20 -15.43
C ASP A 71 -12.36 -1.39 -14.88
N SER A 72 -12.86 -2.63 -14.94
CA SER A 72 -14.17 -2.99 -14.37
C SER A 72 -14.21 -2.90 -12.85
N GLY A 73 -13.11 -3.26 -12.17
CA GLY A 73 -12.97 -3.12 -10.71
C GLY A 73 -12.98 -1.67 -10.26
N LEU A 74 -12.29 -0.79 -10.99
CA LEU A 74 -12.28 0.66 -10.76
C LEU A 74 -13.65 1.28 -10.95
N GLU A 75 -14.33 0.94 -12.05
CA GLU A 75 -15.69 1.42 -12.35
C GLU A 75 -16.66 1.02 -11.25
N LYS A 76 -16.69 -0.26 -10.89
CA LYS A 76 -17.55 -0.77 -9.79
C LYS A 76 -17.26 -0.06 -8.46
N ALA A 77 -15.97 0.17 -8.13
CA ALA A 77 -15.60 0.86 -6.92
C ALA A 77 -16.03 2.33 -6.92
N LEU A 78 -15.87 3.04 -8.05
CA LEU A 78 -16.32 4.42 -8.19
C LEU A 78 -17.86 4.52 -8.05
N MET A 79 -18.61 3.67 -8.73
CA MET A 79 -20.06 3.62 -8.65
C MET A 79 -20.55 3.23 -7.26
N GLY A 80 -19.88 2.26 -6.62
CA GLY A 80 -20.18 1.88 -5.24
C GLY A 80 -19.96 3.03 -4.26
N ALA A 81 -18.88 3.79 -4.39
CA ALA A 81 -18.64 4.98 -3.59
C ALA A 81 -19.70 6.06 -3.85
N HIS A 82 -20.10 6.26 -5.12
CA HIS A 82 -21.15 7.21 -5.46
C HIS A 82 -22.50 6.82 -4.84
N GLN A 83 -22.90 5.55 -4.93
CA GLN A 83 -24.12 5.07 -4.29
C GLN A 83 -24.06 5.19 -2.76
N ALA A 84 -22.92 4.84 -2.15
CA ALA A 84 -22.70 4.96 -0.72
C ALA A 84 -22.77 6.41 -0.22
N SER A 85 -22.46 7.41 -1.06
CA SER A 85 -22.55 8.82 -0.69
C SER A 85 -23.98 9.29 -0.37
N GLY A 86 -25.00 8.57 -0.89
CA GLY A 86 -26.40 8.85 -0.51
C GLY A 86 -26.72 8.57 0.97
N PHE A 87 -25.85 7.82 1.65
CA PHE A 87 -25.95 7.49 3.09
C PHE A 87 -24.87 8.19 3.93
N GLY A 88 -24.16 9.16 3.34
CA GLY A 88 -23.07 9.88 3.99
C GLY A 88 -23.57 10.67 5.22
N ASN A 89 -22.65 10.89 6.17
CA ASN A 89 -22.95 11.67 7.37
C ASN A 89 -22.84 13.18 7.07
N PRO A 90 -23.92 13.97 7.22
CA PRO A 90 -23.88 15.41 6.99
C PRO A 90 -23.05 16.17 8.04
N ASP A 91 -22.86 15.60 9.23
CA ASP A 91 -22.10 16.23 10.32
C ASP A 91 -20.58 16.03 10.20
N ASP A 92 -20.14 15.14 9.29
CA ASP A 92 -18.73 14.85 9.05
C ASP A 92 -18.43 14.78 7.55
N ILE A 93 -18.24 15.95 6.93
CA ILE A 93 -17.90 16.08 5.51
C ILE A 93 -16.40 16.37 5.37
N PRO A 94 -15.55 15.36 5.13
CA PRO A 94 -14.13 15.57 4.93
C PRO A 94 -13.87 16.33 3.62
N GLY A 95 -12.97 17.30 3.67
CA GLY A 95 -12.44 17.98 2.48
C GLY A 95 -11.15 17.34 1.95
N PHE A 96 -10.67 17.84 0.81
CA PHE A 96 -9.29 17.56 0.42
C PHE A 96 -8.33 18.34 1.33
N SER A 97 -7.18 17.73 1.61
CA SER A 97 -6.13 18.46 2.32
C SER A 97 -5.64 19.65 1.47
N PRO A 98 -5.52 20.86 2.04
CA PRO A 98 -4.90 21.99 1.33
C PRO A 98 -3.49 21.70 0.82
N LEU A 99 -2.80 20.76 1.46
CA LEU A 99 -1.47 20.31 1.05
C LEU A 99 -1.49 19.28 -0.08
N ALA A 100 -2.65 18.83 -0.55
CA ALA A 100 -2.74 17.81 -1.58
C ALA A 100 -2.11 18.26 -2.92
N THR A 101 -2.20 19.52 -3.26
CA THR A 101 -1.61 20.14 -4.47
C THR A 101 -0.33 20.94 -4.20
N ALA A 102 0.06 21.12 -2.94
CA ALA A 102 1.27 21.86 -2.59
C ALA A 102 2.54 21.17 -3.15
N PRO A 103 3.63 21.90 -3.45
CA PRO A 103 4.89 21.31 -3.83
C PRO A 103 5.35 20.26 -2.78
N GLN A 104 5.78 19.09 -3.23
CA GLN A 104 6.39 18.11 -2.35
C GLN A 104 7.87 18.42 -2.17
N PRO A 105 8.42 18.32 -0.95
CA PRO A 105 9.85 18.32 -0.77
C PRO A 105 10.45 17.10 -1.50
N ASP A 106 11.54 17.30 -2.19
CA ASP A 106 12.30 16.21 -2.82
C ASP A 106 13.02 15.40 -1.72
N LEU A 107 12.30 14.43 -1.17
CA LEU A 107 12.84 13.49 -0.20
C LEU A 107 13.46 12.32 -0.95
N HIS A 108 14.61 12.56 -1.56
CA HIS A 108 15.35 11.50 -2.22
C HIS A 108 15.85 10.46 -1.18
N ARG A 109 15.09 9.40 -1.01
CA ARG A 109 15.52 8.24 -0.23
C ARG A 109 15.89 7.12 -1.21
N PRO A 110 17.14 6.63 -1.18
CA PRO A 110 17.50 5.49 -2.00
C PRO A 110 16.63 4.30 -1.58
N LEU A 111 15.96 3.70 -2.56
CA LEU A 111 15.24 2.46 -2.37
C LEU A 111 16.24 1.31 -2.42
N GLN A 112 16.20 0.45 -1.43
CA GLN A 112 16.96 -0.80 -1.48
C GLN A 112 16.18 -1.82 -2.30
N GLU A 113 16.87 -2.54 -3.16
CA GLU A 113 16.28 -3.68 -3.85
C GLU A 113 15.99 -4.81 -2.87
N ALA A 114 14.87 -5.50 -3.08
CA ALA A 114 14.52 -6.68 -2.32
C ALA A 114 15.54 -7.79 -2.57
N GLN A 115 16.06 -8.38 -1.52
CA GLN A 115 17.07 -9.45 -1.61
C GLN A 115 16.44 -10.80 -1.97
N GLY A 116 15.19 -10.97 -1.63
CA GLY A 116 14.42 -12.19 -1.83
C GLY A 116 14.62 -13.24 -0.73
N ILE A 117 13.62 -14.08 -0.60
CA ILE A 117 13.48 -15.04 0.51
C ILE A 117 14.68 -15.99 0.65
N GLN A 118 15.30 -16.39 -0.44
CA GLN A 118 16.46 -17.30 -0.42
C GLN A 118 17.71 -16.61 0.16
N SER A 119 17.91 -15.34 -0.19
CA SER A 119 19.03 -14.54 0.35
C SER A 119 18.85 -14.28 1.84
N LEU A 120 17.63 -13.91 2.27
CA LEU A 120 17.30 -13.73 3.67
C LEU A 120 17.52 -15.01 4.48
N LEU A 121 17.08 -16.16 3.96
CA LEU A 121 17.26 -17.45 4.61
C LEU A 121 18.73 -17.76 4.79
N LYS A 122 19.54 -17.62 3.73
CA LYS A 122 20.98 -17.87 3.80
C LYS A 122 21.65 -16.97 4.84
N GLN A 123 21.38 -15.68 4.83
CA GLN A 123 21.97 -14.74 5.78
C GLN A 123 21.59 -15.08 7.22
N LEU A 124 20.34 -15.49 7.46
CA LEU A 124 19.87 -15.83 8.79
C LEU A 124 20.49 -17.13 9.31
N LEU A 125 20.64 -18.15 8.45
CA LEU A 125 21.34 -19.39 8.77
C LEU A 125 22.82 -19.13 9.10
N ASP A 126 23.51 -18.35 8.27
CA ASP A 126 24.91 -17.98 8.48
C ASP A 126 25.09 -17.20 9.80
N ALA A 127 24.17 -16.28 10.12
CA ALA A 127 24.19 -15.52 11.35
C ALA A 127 23.95 -16.40 12.59
N GLU A 128 22.99 -17.33 12.52
CA GLU A 128 22.72 -18.28 13.60
C GLU A 128 23.95 -19.16 13.87
N GLN A 129 24.53 -19.72 12.84
CA GLN A 129 25.74 -20.56 12.95
C GLN A 129 26.89 -19.79 13.60
N GLN A 130 27.14 -18.55 13.18
CA GLN A 130 28.18 -17.70 13.74
C GLN A 130 27.94 -17.42 15.21
N LEU A 131 26.71 -17.14 15.63
CA LEU A 131 26.37 -16.85 17.03
C LEU A 131 26.52 -18.10 17.90
N LEU A 132 26.00 -19.25 17.46
CA LEU A 132 26.09 -20.51 18.20
C LEU A 132 27.55 -20.97 18.39
N SER A 133 28.43 -20.66 17.44
CA SER A 133 29.86 -21.00 17.52
C SER A 133 30.66 -20.11 18.49
N ARG A 134 30.10 -18.98 18.93
CA ARG A 134 30.82 -18.02 19.81
C ARG A 134 31.07 -18.53 21.21
N HIS A 135 30.11 -19.27 21.77
CA HIS A 135 30.26 -19.81 23.12
C HIS A 135 29.38 -21.05 23.36
N PRO A 136 29.91 -22.12 23.99
CA PRO A 136 29.17 -23.37 24.23
C PRO A 136 27.86 -23.21 25.04
N ALA A 137 27.76 -22.15 25.85
CA ALA A 137 26.54 -21.87 26.63
C ALA A 137 25.39 -21.27 25.79
N ILE A 138 25.63 -20.88 24.53
CA ILE A 138 24.59 -20.44 23.62
C ILE A 138 23.96 -21.68 22.98
N GLY A 139 22.84 -22.15 23.53
CA GLY A 139 22.19 -23.37 23.06
C GLY A 139 21.15 -23.15 21.98
N THR A 140 20.46 -22.03 22.00
CA THR A 140 19.40 -21.68 21.02
C THR A 140 19.28 -20.17 20.86
N LEU A 141 18.79 -19.74 19.71
CA LEU A 141 18.44 -18.34 19.42
C LEU A 141 16.91 -18.24 19.27
N PRO A 142 16.19 -17.87 20.35
CA PRO A 142 14.75 -17.69 20.25
C PRO A 142 14.40 -16.49 19.34
N TYR A 143 13.30 -16.60 18.60
CA TYR A 143 12.81 -15.53 17.71
C TYR A 143 13.78 -15.11 16.61
N ASN A 144 14.58 -16.04 16.13
CA ASN A 144 15.53 -15.81 15.05
C ASN A 144 14.77 -15.64 13.72
N ALA A 145 14.53 -14.39 13.32
CA ALA A 145 13.76 -14.04 12.15
C ALA A 145 14.34 -12.84 11.42
N MET A 146 14.15 -12.80 10.10
CA MET A 146 14.49 -11.69 9.23
C MET A 146 13.31 -11.38 8.32
N ASN A 147 13.07 -10.09 8.09
CA ASN A 147 11.97 -9.63 7.26
C ASN A 147 12.47 -8.56 6.29
N GLU A 148 11.91 -8.55 5.10
CA GLU A 148 12.02 -7.44 4.17
C GLU A 148 10.64 -7.04 3.67
N GLY A 149 10.50 -5.80 3.24
CA GLY A 149 9.25 -5.34 2.66
C GLY A 149 9.42 -4.11 1.80
N SER A 150 8.52 -3.97 0.85
CA SER A 150 8.37 -2.74 0.08
C SER A 150 6.91 -2.30 0.05
N SER A 151 6.70 -1.02 -0.02
CA SER A 151 5.37 -0.44 -0.20
C SER A 151 5.41 0.75 -1.14
N GLU A 152 4.40 0.85 -1.97
CA GLU A 152 4.12 1.99 -2.82
C GLU A 152 2.72 2.50 -2.49
N ARG A 153 2.57 3.82 -2.41
CA ARG A 153 1.30 4.49 -2.19
C ARG A 153 1.12 5.60 -3.20
N ILE A 154 -0.09 5.71 -3.72
CA ILE A 154 -0.48 6.74 -4.67
C ILE A 154 -1.74 7.41 -4.13
N TYR A 155 -1.79 8.73 -4.23
CA TYR A 155 -3.00 9.52 -3.99
C TYR A 155 -3.27 10.39 -5.20
N LEU A 156 -4.51 10.38 -5.64
CA LEU A 156 -5.04 11.18 -6.74
C LEU A 156 -6.33 11.87 -6.30
N ASN A 157 -6.64 13.03 -6.85
CA ASN A 157 -7.95 13.64 -6.68
C ASN A 157 -8.45 14.36 -7.95
N SER A 158 -9.73 14.74 -7.95
CA SER A 158 -10.38 15.44 -9.05
C SER A 158 -9.83 16.86 -9.30
N GLU A 159 -9.08 17.42 -8.36
CA GLU A 159 -8.44 18.75 -8.48
C GLU A 159 -7.01 18.66 -9.03
N GLY A 160 -6.58 17.49 -9.52
CA GLY A 160 -5.27 17.31 -10.15
C GLY A 160 -4.14 16.99 -9.18
N ALA A 161 -4.41 16.73 -7.90
CA ALA A 161 -3.37 16.25 -7.00
C ALA A 161 -2.87 14.87 -7.43
N LEU A 162 -1.55 14.72 -7.43
CA LEU A 162 -0.84 13.45 -7.60
C LEU A 162 0.24 13.37 -6.52
N ARG A 163 0.16 12.35 -5.69
CA ARG A 163 1.14 12.05 -4.65
C ARG A 163 1.57 10.60 -4.78
N GLN A 164 2.86 10.38 -4.70
CA GLN A 164 3.44 9.04 -4.74
C GLN A 164 4.50 8.93 -3.66
N ALA A 165 4.50 7.82 -2.94
CA ALA A 165 5.51 7.49 -1.94
C ALA A 165 5.90 6.03 -2.08
N GLN A 166 7.20 5.75 -1.97
CA GLN A 166 7.76 4.41 -1.95
C GLN A 166 8.60 4.25 -0.69
N ARG A 167 8.59 3.04 -0.14
CA ARG A 167 9.37 2.68 1.04
C ARG A 167 9.85 1.24 0.93
N THR A 168 11.09 1.01 1.35
CA THR A 168 11.69 -0.32 1.59
C THR A 168 12.17 -0.43 3.03
N GLN A 169 12.17 -1.63 3.58
CA GLN A 169 12.65 -1.93 4.93
C GLN A 169 13.14 -3.34 5.02
#